data_1926154afe70639d02373e572b7dd4bc
#
_entry.id   1926154afe70639d02373e572b7dd4bc
#
_cell.length_a   1.000
_cell.length_b   1.000
_cell.length_c   1.000
_cell.angle_alpha   90.00
_cell.angle_beta   90.00
_cell.angle_gamma   90.00
#
_symmetry.space_group_name_H-M   'P 1'
#
loop_
_entity.id
_entity.type
_entity.pdbx_description
1 polymer ?
#
loop_
_entity_poly.entity_id
_entity_poly.type
_entity_poly.pdbx_seq_one_letter_code
_entity_poly.pdbx_strand_id
1 'polypeptide(L)'
;CVDMTVDKLCASYLYKRDGTYYFSKHVPCDVKHHYRSKRIVMSLRTKSASRASRACQSFLQRLEDYWLSLRLSDSPIPAEHMLMKNTSHVGVGITQSNAPTLNDALALYLRLKSEGKSDTFVRGAKRNIGFVVSALGDRPIDMYSSSDAASVRDKWIENGLTISSIKRNFSSIRSIINLTITEQGLNCSNAFARTYMPEEEKQKRLAIPLGTIRQIQSDCRKADDDRRWLISLLSDSGMRLGEAAGLAKEDITLDDDIPFVDLKPYPWRSLK
;
A
#
# COMPACT_ATOMS: atom_id res chain seq x y z
N CYS A 1 36.65 26.06 27.47
CA CYS A 1 36.00 26.02 28.81
C CYS A 1 34.50 25.67 28.81
N VAL A 2 33.92 25.19 27.66
CA VAL A 2 32.48 24.88 27.56
C VAL A 2 32.19 23.38 27.76
N ASP A 3 33.21 22.52 27.73
CA ASP A 3 33.04 21.06 27.67
C ASP A 3 32.88 20.33 29.02
N MET A 4 33.27 20.95 30.11
CA MET A 4 33.22 20.31 31.44
C MET A 4 31.84 20.33 32.14
N THR A 5 30.92 21.19 31.72
CA THR A 5 29.57 21.31 32.32
C THR A 5 28.57 20.33 31.71
N VAL A 6 28.73 19.96 30.47
CA VAL A 6 27.83 19.06 29.72
C VAL A 6 28.03 17.60 30.12
N ASP A 7 29.28 17.20 30.39
CA ASP A 7 29.60 15.83 30.87
C ASP A 7 29.04 15.53 32.26
N LYS A 8 29.01 16.52 33.16
CA LYS A 8 28.40 16.36 34.49
C LYS A 8 26.88 16.22 34.46
N LEU A 9 26.20 16.89 33.53
CA LEU A 9 24.75 16.80 33.36
C LEU A 9 24.32 15.41 32.82
N CYS A 10 25.07 14.86 31.89
CA CYS A 10 24.76 13.53 31.34
C CYS A 10 25.03 12.39 32.33
N ALA A 11 26.01 12.55 33.24
CA ALA A 11 26.30 11.54 34.26
C ALA A 11 25.11 11.27 35.20
N SER A 12 24.26 12.27 35.47
CA SER A 12 23.07 12.13 36.32
C SER A 12 21.92 11.31 35.71
N TYR A 13 21.91 11.15 34.40
CA TYR A 13 20.87 10.41 33.68
C TYR A 13 21.33 9.04 33.20
N LEU A 14 22.57 8.65 33.43
CA LEU A 14 23.15 7.37 33.04
C LEU A 14 23.31 6.47 34.28
N TYR A 15 22.95 5.21 34.13
CA TYR A 15 23.29 4.16 35.07
C TYR A 15 23.71 2.88 34.34
N LYS A 16 24.50 2.04 35.01
CA LYS A 16 25.01 0.79 34.48
C LYS A 16 24.30 -0.40 35.12
N ARG A 17 23.78 -1.30 34.29
CA ARG A 17 23.18 -2.55 34.74
C ARG A 17 23.71 -3.68 33.86
N ASP A 18 24.18 -4.76 34.43
CA ASP A 18 24.72 -5.95 33.73
C ASP A 18 25.75 -5.58 32.65
N GLY A 19 26.64 -4.62 32.97
CA GLY A 19 27.67 -4.14 32.03
C GLY A 19 27.19 -3.18 30.95
N THR A 20 25.88 -2.97 30.79
CA THR A 20 25.29 -2.10 29.76
C THR A 20 24.80 -0.78 30.37
N TYR A 21 24.98 0.32 29.62
CA TYR A 21 24.51 1.64 30.03
C TYR A 21 23.05 1.85 29.67
N TYR A 22 22.31 2.47 30.61
CA TYR A 22 20.91 2.84 30.46
C TYR A 22 20.76 4.35 30.71
N PHE A 23 19.88 4.96 29.92
CA PHE A 23 19.40 6.32 30.11
C PHE A 23 18.15 6.30 30.99
N SER A 24 18.02 7.24 31.94
CA SER A 24 16.85 7.37 32.78
C SER A 24 16.58 8.83 33.12
N LYS A 25 15.40 9.33 32.76
CA LYS A 25 14.97 10.71 33.07
C LYS A 25 13.51 10.75 33.48
N HIS A 26 13.20 11.60 34.49
CA HIS A 26 11.81 11.86 34.88
C HIS A 26 11.11 12.70 33.83
N VAL A 27 9.84 12.39 33.57
CA VAL A 27 8.95 13.20 32.73
C VAL A 27 8.54 14.44 33.55
N PRO A 28 8.68 15.66 33.00
CA PRO A 28 8.21 16.88 33.64
C PRO A 28 6.71 16.84 33.95
N CYS A 29 6.29 17.49 35.02
CA CYS A 29 4.90 17.44 35.50
C CYS A 29 3.90 18.01 34.50
N ASP A 30 4.29 19.02 33.77
CA ASP A 30 3.49 19.74 32.75
C ASP A 30 3.15 18.86 31.52
N VAL A 31 4.07 17.99 31.08
CA VAL A 31 3.86 17.08 29.95
C VAL A 31 3.53 15.64 30.35
N LYS A 32 3.34 15.40 31.63
CA LYS A 32 3.13 14.05 32.19
C LYS A 32 1.88 13.34 31.64
N HIS A 33 0.84 14.09 31.30
CA HIS A 33 -0.41 13.55 30.75
C HIS A 33 -0.24 12.89 29.38
N HIS A 34 0.83 13.21 28.64
CA HIS A 34 1.18 12.55 27.38
C HIS A 34 1.91 11.20 27.57
N TYR A 35 2.28 10.82 28.79
CA TYR A 35 3.07 9.62 29.07
C TYR A 35 2.35 8.65 30.00
N ARG A 36 2.45 7.35 29.71
CA ARG A 36 1.96 6.28 30.61
C ARG A 36 2.82 6.07 31.84
N SER A 37 4.08 6.50 31.82
CA SER A 37 5.05 6.30 32.90
C SER A 37 5.63 7.62 33.37
N LYS A 38 5.89 7.72 34.66
CA LYS A 38 6.52 8.90 35.27
C LYS A 38 8.02 9.03 34.93
N ARG A 39 8.63 7.99 34.37
CA ARG A 39 10.05 7.91 34.07
C ARG A 39 10.31 7.23 32.77
N ILE A 40 11.17 7.82 31.95
CA ILE A 40 11.64 7.25 30.68
C ILE A 40 12.93 6.49 31.01
N VAL A 41 12.95 5.18 30.67
CA VAL A 41 14.14 4.32 30.82
C VAL A 41 14.40 3.64 29.48
N MET A 42 15.65 3.72 29.01
CA MET A 42 16.05 3.14 27.72
C MET A 42 17.46 2.56 27.78
N SER A 43 17.64 1.38 27.25
CA SER A 43 18.97 0.78 27.07
C SER A 43 19.72 1.47 25.91
N LEU A 44 20.94 1.91 26.18
CA LEU A 44 21.82 2.52 25.17
C LEU A 44 22.61 1.47 24.37
N ARG A 45 22.42 0.19 24.68
CA ARG A 45 23.03 -0.96 23.98
C ARG A 45 24.56 -0.84 23.82
N THR A 46 25.22 -0.21 24.79
CA THR A 46 26.68 -0.02 24.77
C THR A 46 27.27 -0.27 26.14
N LYS A 47 28.49 -0.80 26.15
CA LYS A 47 29.33 -0.99 27.38
C LYS A 47 30.37 0.11 27.50
N SER A 48 30.54 0.97 26.49
CA SER A 48 31.50 2.07 26.47
C SER A 48 30.90 3.34 27.10
N ALA A 49 31.56 3.90 28.09
CA ALA A 49 31.14 5.13 28.78
C ALA A 49 31.08 6.34 27.82
N SER A 50 32.06 6.49 26.93
CA SER A 50 32.12 7.61 25.97
C SER A 50 31.02 7.55 24.94
N ARG A 51 30.65 6.34 24.45
CA ARG A 51 29.52 6.15 23.54
C ARG A 51 28.19 6.39 24.27
N ALA A 52 28.08 5.95 25.52
CA ALA A 52 26.90 6.16 26.34
C ALA A 52 26.65 7.65 26.59
N SER A 53 27.71 8.44 26.91
CA SER A 53 27.62 9.88 27.12
C SER A 53 27.10 10.59 25.85
N ARG A 54 27.68 10.33 24.69
CA ARG A 54 27.23 10.91 23.40
C ARG A 54 25.77 10.54 23.07
N ALA A 55 25.38 9.28 23.27
CA ALA A 55 24.01 8.86 23.07
C ALA A 55 23.05 9.55 24.05
N CYS A 56 23.46 9.69 25.33
CA CYS A 56 22.69 10.39 26.34
C CYS A 56 22.44 11.85 25.95
N GLN A 57 23.45 12.58 25.50
CA GLN A 57 23.30 13.96 25.03
C GLN A 57 22.28 14.06 23.87
N SER A 58 22.41 13.21 22.86
CA SER A 58 21.47 13.20 21.73
C SER A 58 20.04 12.90 22.16
N PHE A 59 19.82 11.99 23.11
CA PHE A 59 18.50 11.70 23.65
C PHE A 59 17.94 12.84 24.50
N LEU A 60 18.77 13.46 25.31
CA LEU A 60 18.38 14.62 26.11
C LEU A 60 17.89 15.76 25.22
N GLN A 61 18.67 16.12 24.20
CA GLN A 61 18.31 17.17 23.26
C GLN A 61 16.95 16.88 22.61
N ARG A 62 16.78 15.69 22.04
CA ARG A 62 15.53 15.29 21.38
C ARG A 62 14.32 15.28 22.32
N LEU A 63 14.50 14.89 23.58
CA LEU A 63 13.42 14.91 24.57
C LEU A 63 13.03 16.34 24.95
N GLU A 64 14.01 17.22 25.17
CA GLU A 64 13.73 18.62 25.47
C GLU A 64 13.06 19.33 24.30
N ASP A 65 13.53 19.11 23.06
CA ASP A 65 12.91 19.66 21.85
C ASP A 65 11.48 19.17 21.70
N TYR A 66 11.23 17.88 21.95
CA TYR A 66 9.88 17.31 21.91
C TYR A 66 8.98 17.87 23.02
N TRP A 67 9.46 17.97 24.25
CA TRP A 67 8.69 18.56 25.33
C TRP A 67 8.42 20.05 25.12
N LEU A 68 9.38 20.76 24.50
CA LEU A 68 9.17 22.15 24.09
C LEU A 68 8.07 22.24 23.03
N SER A 69 8.08 21.37 22.03
CA SER A 69 7.03 21.33 21.01
C SER A 69 5.64 21.03 21.59
N LEU A 70 5.54 20.13 22.58
CA LEU A 70 4.29 19.87 23.29
C LEU A 70 3.77 21.07 24.07
N ARG A 71 4.66 21.84 24.72
CA ARG A 71 4.30 23.08 25.46
C ARG A 71 3.85 24.19 24.52
N LEU A 72 4.45 24.27 23.34
CA LEU A 72 4.15 25.29 22.34
C LEU A 72 2.90 24.97 21.54
N SER A 73 2.49 23.69 21.45
CA SER A 73 1.27 23.31 20.72
C SER A 73 -0.02 23.90 21.31
N ASP A 74 -0.03 24.16 22.61
CA ASP A 74 -1.18 24.74 23.33
C ASP A 74 -1.10 26.26 23.49
N SER A 75 -0.02 26.89 23.01
CA SER A 75 0.17 28.34 23.10
C SER A 75 -0.16 29.04 21.79
N PRO A 76 -0.91 30.16 21.80
CA PRO A 76 -1.10 30.94 20.58
C PRO A 76 0.25 31.41 20.04
N ILE A 77 0.46 31.30 18.75
CA ILE A 77 1.73 31.69 18.12
C ILE A 77 1.90 33.20 18.27
N PRO A 78 2.98 33.71 18.92
CA PRO A 78 3.24 35.14 19.00
C PRO A 78 3.37 35.72 17.57
N ALA A 79 2.65 36.82 17.32
CA ALA A 79 2.65 37.51 16.03
C ALA A 79 2.07 36.68 14.83
N GLU A 80 1.12 35.81 15.08
CA GLU A 80 0.42 35.00 14.05
C GLU A 80 -0.07 35.87 12.86
N HIS A 81 -0.49 37.11 13.13
CA HIS A 81 -0.94 38.06 12.10
C HIS A 81 0.18 38.52 11.15
N MET A 82 1.45 38.29 11.49
CA MET A 82 2.62 38.59 10.63
C MET A 82 3.07 37.39 9.79
N LEU A 83 2.51 36.21 10.02
CA LEU A 83 2.81 35.03 9.21
C LEU A 83 2.18 35.19 7.82
N MET A 84 2.97 35.11 6.78
CA MET A 84 2.42 34.94 5.43
C MET A 84 1.62 33.62 5.39
N LYS A 85 0.40 33.67 4.86
CA LYS A 85 -0.57 32.54 4.82
C LYS A 85 -0.13 31.34 3.99
N ASN A 86 1.10 30.84 4.15
CA ASN A 86 1.64 29.70 3.42
C ASN A 86 2.16 28.56 4.30
N THR A 87 1.74 28.47 5.54
CA THR A 87 2.08 27.31 6.41
C THR A 87 0.80 26.68 6.93
N SER A 88 0.52 25.49 6.41
CA SER A 88 -0.56 24.61 6.85
C SER A 88 -0.31 24.15 8.27
N HIS A 89 -0.87 24.84 9.27
CA HIS A 89 -0.96 24.34 10.64
C HIS A 89 -2.31 23.66 10.87
N VAL A 90 -2.22 22.45 11.42
CA VAL A 90 -3.33 21.60 11.86
C VAL A 90 -4.15 22.36 12.90
N GLY A 91 -5.17 23.04 12.47
CA GLY A 91 -6.24 23.59 13.29
C GLY A 91 -7.56 23.07 12.73
N VAL A 92 -8.43 22.54 13.60
CA VAL A 92 -9.78 22.11 13.25
C VAL A 92 -10.58 23.31 12.76
N GLY A 93 -10.39 23.64 11.50
CA GLY A 93 -11.18 24.57 10.70
C GLY A 93 -11.28 23.92 9.33
N ILE A 94 -12.44 24.00 8.71
CA ILE A 94 -12.70 23.48 7.37
C ILE A 94 -11.72 24.18 6.41
N THR A 95 -10.49 23.71 6.34
CA THR A 95 -9.52 24.12 5.32
C THR A 95 -9.95 23.43 4.03
N GLN A 96 -10.38 24.23 3.06
CA GLN A 96 -10.50 23.75 1.68
C GLN A 96 -9.10 23.26 1.27
N SER A 97 -8.92 21.93 1.24
CA SER A 97 -7.73 21.34 0.70
C SER A 97 -7.63 21.67 -0.78
N ASN A 98 -6.48 22.15 -1.23
CA ASN A 98 -6.19 22.35 -2.66
C ASN A 98 -5.77 21.04 -3.35
N ALA A 99 -5.73 19.92 -2.63
CA ALA A 99 -5.43 18.63 -3.21
C ALA A 99 -6.57 18.16 -4.12
N PRO A 100 -6.28 17.48 -5.22
CA PRO A 100 -7.30 16.93 -6.11
C PRO A 100 -8.17 15.90 -5.38
N THR A 101 -9.42 15.76 -5.83
CA THR A 101 -10.33 14.72 -5.35
C THR A 101 -9.92 13.34 -5.90
N LEU A 102 -10.56 12.28 -5.40
CA LEU A 102 -10.33 10.93 -5.95
C LEU A 102 -10.77 10.83 -7.42
N ASN A 103 -11.81 11.54 -7.84
CA ASN A 103 -12.23 11.56 -9.24
C ASN A 103 -11.22 12.32 -10.11
N ASP A 104 -10.65 13.42 -9.62
CA ASP A 104 -9.58 14.15 -10.32
C ASP A 104 -8.32 13.27 -10.45
N ALA A 105 -7.97 12.55 -9.38
CA ALA A 105 -6.87 11.60 -9.38
C ALA A 105 -7.09 10.46 -10.41
N LEU A 106 -8.31 9.95 -10.49
CA LEU A 106 -8.69 8.97 -11.51
C LEU A 106 -8.57 9.53 -12.92
N ALA A 107 -9.06 10.75 -13.15
CA ALA A 107 -8.99 11.41 -14.46
C ALA A 107 -7.52 11.60 -14.90
N LEU A 108 -6.66 12.07 -13.99
CA LEU A 108 -5.22 12.19 -14.23
C LEU A 108 -4.58 10.84 -14.56
N TYR A 109 -4.88 9.81 -13.76
CA TYR A 109 -4.35 8.46 -13.95
C TYR A 109 -4.74 7.87 -15.31
N LEU A 110 -5.99 8.01 -15.71
CA LEU A 110 -6.48 7.51 -16.99
C LEU A 110 -5.85 8.29 -18.16
N ARG A 111 -5.72 9.61 -18.05
CA ARG A 111 -5.04 10.43 -19.06
C ARG A 111 -3.62 9.96 -19.33
N LEU A 112 -2.87 9.61 -18.27
CA LEU A 112 -1.45 9.25 -18.38
C LEU A 112 -1.21 7.76 -18.68
N LYS A 113 -2.14 6.87 -18.29
CA LYS A 113 -1.89 5.41 -18.33
C LYS A 113 -2.88 4.60 -19.15
N SER A 114 -3.91 5.20 -19.74
CA SER A 114 -4.90 4.43 -20.53
C SER A 114 -4.46 4.14 -21.95
N GLU A 115 -3.51 4.90 -22.49
CA GLU A 115 -3.02 4.68 -23.83
C GLU A 115 -2.44 3.27 -24.01
N GLY A 116 -2.88 2.55 -25.02
CA GLY A 116 -2.48 1.15 -25.28
C GLY A 116 -2.98 0.13 -24.24
N LYS A 117 -3.87 0.50 -23.32
CA LYS A 117 -4.46 -0.42 -22.33
C LYS A 117 -5.85 -0.88 -22.75
N SER A 118 -6.22 -2.08 -22.28
CA SER A 118 -7.54 -2.65 -22.54
C SER A 118 -8.65 -1.90 -21.81
N ASP A 119 -9.87 -1.94 -22.35
CA ASP A 119 -11.08 -1.40 -21.68
C ASP A 119 -11.29 -1.97 -20.27
N THR A 120 -10.84 -3.20 -20.05
CA THR A 120 -10.91 -3.86 -18.74
C THR A 120 -10.08 -3.12 -17.70
N PHE A 121 -8.92 -2.57 -18.08
CA PHE A 121 -8.08 -1.74 -17.22
C PHE A 121 -8.81 -0.46 -16.80
N VAL A 122 -9.38 0.25 -17.79
CA VAL A 122 -10.11 1.50 -17.55
C VAL A 122 -11.36 1.26 -16.68
N ARG A 123 -12.16 0.24 -17.01
CA ARG A 123 -13.35 -0.15 -16.24
C ARG A 123 -12.99 -0.56 -14.82
N GLY A 124 -11.87 -1.27 -14.63
CA GLY A 124 -11.38 -1.68 -13.30
C GLY A 124 -11.01 -0.50 -12.43
N ALA A 125 -10.27 0.47 -12.97
CA ALA A 125 -9.89 1.69 -12.26
C ALA A 125 -11.13 2.51 -11.85
N LYS A 126 -12.04 2.76 -12.81
CA LYS A 126 -13.31 3.49 -12.56
C LYS A 126 -14.17 2.81 -11.49
N ARG A 127 -14.33 1.48 -11.56
CA ARG A 127 -15.10 0.72 -10.58
C ARG A 127 -14.51 0.82 -9.17
N ASN A 128 -13.18 0.70 -9.04
CA ASN A 128 -12.53 0.70 -7.73
C ASN A 128 -12.60 2.08 -7.06
N ILE A 129 -12.37 3.15 -7.81
CA ILE A 129 -12.53 4.53 -7.29
C ILE A 129 -14.00 4.83 -7.03
N GLY A 130 -14.91 4.46 -7.94
CA GLY A 130 -16.35 4.64 -7.76
C GLY A 130 -16.88 3.98 -6.48
N PHE A 131 -16.35 2.80 -6.11
CA PHE A 131 -16.69 2.17 -4.84
C PHE A 131 -16.22 2.98 -3.63
N VAL A 132 -14.99 3.49 -3.64
CA VAL A 132 -14.46 4.35 -2.56
C VAL A 132 -15.29 5.62 -2.43
N VAL A 133 -15.57 6.29 -3.56
CA VAL A 133 -16.38 7.51 -3.60
C VAL A 133 -17.81 7.26 -3.10
N SER A 134 -18.43 6.15 -3.48
CA SER A 134 -19.77 5.81 -2.97
C SER A 134 -19.79 5.49 -1.48
N ALA A 135 -18.70 4.95 -0.95
CA ALA A 135 -18.59 4.53 0.45
C ALA A 135 -18.23 5.69 1.40
N LEU A 136 -17.41 6.63 0.94
CA LEU A 136 -16.76 7.66 1.76
C LEU A 136 -17.01 9.10 1.27
N GLY A 137 -17.58 9.27 0.07
CA GLY A 137 -17.69 10.56 -0.62
C GLY A 137 -16.43 10.87 -1.44
N ASP A 138 -16.59 11.78 -2.43
CA ASP A 138 -15.47 12.30 -3.21
C ASP A 138 -14.83 13.47 -2.46
N ARG A 139 -13.71 13.20 -1.83
CA ARG A 139 -12.96 14.16 -1.01
C ARG A 139 -11.55 14.37 -1.59
N PRO A 140 -10.88 15.49 -1.27
CA PRO A 140 -9.44 15.64 -1.53
C PRO A 140 -8.64 14.47 -1.01
N ILE A 141 -7.63 14.02 -1.76
CA ILE A 141 -6.88 12.78 -1.45
C ILE A 141 -6.11 12.86 -0.13
N ASP A 142 -5.76 14.03 0.35
CA ASP A 142 -5.11 14.29 1.64
C ASP A 142 -6.08 14.26 2.83
N MET A 143 -7.40 14.27 2.57
CA MET A 143 -8.44 14.22 3.59
C MET A 143 -8.89 12.80 3.94
N TYR A 144 -8.37 11.78 3.25
CA TYR A 144 -8.62 10.39 3.61
C TYR A 144 -7.65 9.92 4.68
N SER A 145 -8.15 9.13 5.62
CA SER A 145 -7.40 8.53 6.72
C SER A 145 -7.19 7.03 6.53
N SER A 146 -6.27 6.45 7.30
CA SER A 146 -6.10 4.99 7.34
C SER A 146 -7.35 4.28 7.87
N SER A 147 -8.16 4.94 8.69
CA SER A 147 -9.47 4.45 9.17
C SER A 147 -10.47 4.36 8.02
N ASP A 148 -10.50 5.34 7.12
CA ASP A 148 -11.33 5.30 5.92
C ASP A 148 -10.94 4.12 5.02
N ALA A 149 -9.64 3.90 4.83
CA ALA A 149 -9.15 2.77 4.05
C ALA A 149 -9.53 1.41 4.67
N ALA A 150 -9.48 1.31 6.01
CA ALA A 150 -9.95 0.12 6.71
C ALA A 150 -11.45 -0.11 6.51
N SER A 151 -12.27 0.94 6.59
CA SER A 151 -13.73 0.85 6.36
C SER A 151 -14.07 0.37 4.94
N VAL A 152 -13.32 0.80 3.92
CA VAL A 152 -13.47 0.30 2.54
C VAL A 152 -13.15 -1.19 2.45
N ARG A 153 -12.07 -1.64 3.09
CA ARG A 153 -11.72 -3.07 3.17
C ARG A 153 -12.86 -3.87 3.78
N ASP A 154 -13.36 -3.41 4.93
CA ASP A 154 -14.39 -4.14 5.70
C ASP A 154 -15.70 -4.24 4.90
N LYS A 155 -16.13 -3.16 4.23
CA LYS A 155 -17.29 -3.20 3.31
C LYS A 155 -17.09 -4.18 2.16
N TRP A 156 -15.89 -4.32 1.62
CA TRP A 156 -15.64 -5.32 0.58
C TRP A 156 -15.68 -6.75 1.11
N ILE A 157 -15.22 -6.98 2.35
CA ILE A 157 -15.34 -8.27 3.03
C ILE A 157 -16.82 -8.61 3.29
N GLU A 158 -17.60 -7.67 3.80
CA GLU A 158 -19.05 -7.80 4.01
C GLU A 158 -19.79 -8.11 2.70
N ASN A 159 -19.36 -7.52 1.58
CA ASN A 159 -19.87 -7.80 0.25
C ASN A 159 -19.41 -9.16 -0.34
N GLY A 160 -18.69 -9.98 0.44
CA GLY A 160 -18.26 -11.32 0.04
C GLY A 160 -17.08 -11.37 -0.93
N LEU A 161 -16.30 -10.28 -1.07
CA LEU A 161 -15.09 -10.31 -1.90
C LEU A 161 -13.97 -11.09 -1.18
N THR A 162 -13.25 -11.92 -1.95
CA THR A 162 -12.07 -12.61 -1.44
C THR A 162 -10.95 -11.62 -1.12
N ILE A 163 -10.13 -11.92 -0.12
CA ILE A 163 -9.01 -11.07 0.29
C ILE A 163 -8.03 -10.84 -0.87
N SER A 164 -7.83 -11.83 -1.72
CA SER A 164 -7.00 -11.69 -2.92
C SER A 164 -7.56 -10.65 -3.91
N SER A 165 -8.88 -10.61 -4.09
CA SER A 165 -9.57 -9.60 -4.91
C SER A 165 -9.47 -8.20 -4.30
N ILE A 166 -9.65 -8.10 -2.98
CA ILE A 166 -9.51 -6.85 -2.23
C ILE A 166 -8.07 -6.31 -2.36
N LYS A 167 -7.04 -7.15 -2.17
CA LYS A 167 -5.63 -6.77 -2.37
C LYS A 167 -5.38 -6.18 -3.77
N ARG A 168 -5.96 -6.78 -4.81
CA ARG A 168 -5.87 -6.29 -6.19
C ARG A 168 -6.55 -4.94 -6.38
N ASN A 169 -7.75 -4.76 -5.82
CA ASN A 169 -8.48 -3.50 -5.88
C ASN A 169 -7.71 -2.38 -5.16
N PHE A 170 -7.18 -2.66 -3.95
CA PHE A 170 -6.33 -1.72 -3.23
C PHE A 170 -5.04 -1.38 -3.98
N SER A 171 -4.44 -2.34 -4.69
CA SER A 171 -3.27 -2.07 -5.52
C SER A 171 -3.57 -1.03 -6.62
N SER A 172 -4.76 -1.13 -7.24
CA SER A 172 -5.22 -0.14 -8.21
C SER A 172 -5.42 1.25 -7.59
N ILE A 173 -6.11 1.33 -6.44
CA ILE A 173 -6.35 2.59 -5.71
C ILE A 173 -5.02 3.24 -5.31
N ARG A 174 -4.09 2.45 -4.75
CA ARG A 174 -2.75 2.93 -4.36
C ARG A 174 -1.99 3.50 -5.56
N SER A 175 -2.06 2.83 -6.71
CA SER A 175 -1.39 3.28 -7.92
C SER A 175 -1.94 4.62 -8.43
N ILE A 176 -3.26 4.82 -8.33
CA ILE A 176 -3.92 6.07 -8.73
C ILE A 176 -3.50 7.22 -7.82
N ILE A 177 -3.61 7.02 -6.50
CA ILE A 177 -3.28 8.06 -5.52
C ILE A 177 -1.78 8.39 -5.54
N ASN A 178 -0.89 7.38 -5.57
CA ASN A 178 0.55 7.59 -5.61
C ASN A 178 0.99 8.35 -6.86
N LEU A 179 0.41 8.02 -8.04
CA LEU A 179 0.70 8.76 -9.25
C LEU A 179 0.32 10.24 -9.09
N THR A 180 -0.85 10.52 -8.54
CA THR A 180 -1.33 11.90 -8.35
C THR A 180 -0.45 12.67 -7.36
N ILE A 181 -0.06 12.04 -6.25
CA ILE A 181 0.87 12.64 -5.28
C ILE A 181 2.19 13.01 -5.95
N THR A 182 2.74 12.09 -6.76
CA THR A 182 4.02 12.31 -7.46
C THR A 182 3.92 13.39 -8.54
N GLU A 183 2.90 13.32 -9.41
CA GLU A 183 2.73 14.25 -10.53
C GLU A 183 2.44 15.68 -10.10
N GLN A 184 1.74 15.84 -8.98
CA GLN A 184 1.37 17.16 -8.46
C GLN A 184 2.28 17.65 -7.32
N GLY A 185 3.29 16.86 -6.95
CA GLY A 185 4.25 17.24 -5.90
C GLY A 185 3.58 17.46 -4.54
N LEU A 186 2.53 16.67 -4.20
CA LEU A 186 1.77 16.87 -2.97
C LEU A 186 2.55 16.36 -1.75
N ASN A 187 2.52 17.15 -0.68
CA ASN A 187 3.15 16.76 0.58
C ASN A 187 2.15 16.01 1.48
N CYS A 188 1.61 14.89 0.98
CA CYS A 188 0.73 14.02 1.74
C CYS A 188 1.12 12.55 1.57
N SER A 189 0.72 11.71 2.52
CA SER A 189 0.91 10.27 2.42
C SER A 189 -0.37 9.59 1.92
N ASN A 190 -0.20 8.50 1.17
CA ASN A 190 -1.33 7.72 0.70
C ASN A 190 -1.97 6.93 1.85
N ALA A 191 -3.18 7.31 2.27
CA ALA A 191 -3.94 6.68 3.34
C ALA A 191 -4.19 5.16 3.12
N PHE A 192 -4.26 4.73 1.86
CA PHE A 192 -4.49 3.33 1.48
C PHE A 192 -3.22 2.49 1.44
N ALA A 193 -2.02 3.08 1.63
CA ALA A 193 -0.73 2.39 1.41
C ALA A 193 -0.52 1.21 2.36
N ARG A 194 -0.82 1.36 3.64
CA ARG A 194 -0.51 0.40 4.71
C ARG A 194 -1.76 -0.23 5.33
N THR A 195 -2.86 -0.34 4.59
CA THR A 195 -4.07 -0.99 5.07
C THR A 195 -3.79 -2.47 5.33
N TYR A 196 -4.04 -2.92 6.56
CA TYR A 196 -3.93 -4.33 6.92
C TYR A 196 -4.93 -5.18 6.12
N MET A 197 -4.47 -6.32 5.62
CA MET A 197 -5.29 -7.29 4.90
C MET A 197 -5.22 -8.62 5.64
N PRO A 198 -6.35 -9.19 6.07
CA PRO A 198 -6.40 -10.52 6.68
C PRO A 198 -5.71 -11.56 5.80
N GLU A 199 -5.20 -12.60 6.42
CA GLU A 199 -4.72 -13.77 5.70
C GLU A 199 -5.91 -14.63 5.28
N GLU A 200 -5.86 -15.17 4.07
CA GLU A 200 -6.84 -16.07 3.51
C GLU A 200 -6.16 -17.43 3.30
N GLU A 201 -6.72 -18.48 3.85
CA GLU A 201 -6.26 -19.83 3.54
C GLU A 201 -6.45 -20.10 2.06
N LYS A 202 -5.34 -20.19 1.33
CA LYS A 202 -5.38 -20.53 -0.09
C LYS A 202 -5.68 -22.02 -0.23
N GLN A 203 -6.88 -22.37 -0.64
CA GLN A 203 -7.17 -23.72 -1.08
C GLN A 203 -6.28 -24.04 -2.29
N LYS A 204 -5.38 -25.01 -2.09
CA LYS A 204 -4.51 -25.50 -3.15
C LYS A 204 -5.37 -26.23 -4.17
N ARG A 205 -5.47 -25.71 -5.40
CA ARG A 205 -6.10 -26.46 -6.49
C ARG A 205 -5.30 -27.70 -6.75
N LEU A 206 -5.95 -28.85 -6.62
CA LEU A 206 -5.32 -30.14 -6.95
C LEU A 206 -5.25 -30.30 -8.47
N ALA A 207 -4.25 -31.01 -8.93
CA ALA A 207 -4.17 -31.40 -10.33
C ALA A 207 -5.31 -32.35 -10.68
N ILE A 208 -5.87 -32.20 -11.88
CA ILE A 208 -6.91 -33.11 -12.37
C ILE A 208 -6.26 -34.47 -12.63
N PRO A 209 -6.80 -35.60 -12.11
CA PRO A 209 -6.25 -36.93 -12.36
C PRO A 209 -6.23 -37.25 -13.85
N LEU A 210 -5.18 -37.92 -14.32
CA LEU A 210 -5.01 -38.28 -15.72
C LEU A 210 -6.18 -39.11 -16.29
N GLY A 211 -6.78 -40.02 -15.46
CA GLY A 211 -7.96 -40.77 -15.85
C GLY A 211 -9.15 -39.87 -16.18
N THR A 212 -9.36 -38.82 -15.38
CA THR A 212 -10.41 -37.82 -15.60
C THR A 212 -10.15 -37.02 -16.87
N ILE A 213 -8.90 -36.65 -17.13
CA ILE A 213 -8.53 -35.91 -18.37
C ILE A 213 -8.85 -36.76 -19.58
N ARG A 214 -8.45 -38.06 -19.60
CA ARG A 214 -8.74 -38.99 -20.69
C ARG A 214 -10.23 -39.19 -20.91
N GLN A 215 -11.01 -39.24 -19.84
CA GLN A 215 -12.48 -39.33 -19.93
C GLN A 215 -13.06 -38.08 -20.59
N ILE A 216 -12.66 -36.91 -20.15
CA ILE A 216 -13.07 -35.61 -20.71
C ILE A 216 -12.74 -35.56 -22.22
N GLN A 217 -11.53 -35.93 -22.62
CA GLN A 217 -11.12 -35.96 -24.01
C GLN A 217 -11.96 -36.94 -24.85
N SER A 218 -12.29 -38.12 -24.30
CA SER A 218 -13.18 -39.08 -24.95
C SER A 218 -14.58 -38.53 -25.16
N ASP A 219 -15.11 -37.85 -24.13
CA ASP A 219 -16.45 -37.27 -24.19
C ASP A 219 -16.50 -36.05 -25.14
N CYS A 220 -15.39 -35.25 -25.18
CA CYS A 220 -15.27 -34.19 -26.19
C CYS A 220 -15.31 -34.71 -27.62
N ARG A 221 -14.59 -35.81 -27.89
CA ARG A 221 -14.61 -36.44 -29.24
C ARG A 221 -15.98 -36.99 -29.59
N LYS A 222 -16.74 -37.55 -28.64
CA LYS A 222 -18.10 -38.05 -28.92
C LYS A 222 -19.09 -36.94 -29.21
N ALA A 223 -18.96 -35.82 -28.52
CA ALA A 223 -19.84 -34.66 -28.69
C ALA A 223 -19.57 -33.89 -29.99
N ASP A 224 -18.33 -33.91 -30.48
CA ASP A 224 -17.86 -33.38 -31.77
C ASP A 224 -18.39 -31.98 -32.12
N ASP A 225 -18.24 -31.04 -31.15
CA ASP A 225 -18.59 -29.63 -31.36
C ASP A 225 -17.40 -28.70 -31.02
N ASP A 226 -17.46 -27.48 -31.53
CA ASP A 226 -16.37 -26.46 -31.39
C ASP A 226 -15.92 -26.26 -29.96
N ARG A 227 -16.86 -26.26 -29.01
CA ARG A 227 -16.54 -26.00 -27.60
C ARG A 227 -15.79 -27.16 -26.98
N ARG A 228 -16.17 -28.42 -27.34
CA ARG A 228 -15.51 -29.62 -26.81
C ARG A 228 -14.15 -29.81 -27.45
N TRP A 229 -13.98 -29.47 -28.73
CA TRP A 229 -12.68 -29.48 -29.37
C TRP A 229 -11.72 -28.46 -28.72
N LEU A 230 -12.24 -27.27 -28.37
CA LEU A 230 -11.47 -26.28 -27.64
C LEU A 230 -10.99 -26.80 -26.24
N ILE A 231 -11.86 -27.50 -25.49
CA ILE A 231 -11.50 -28.14 -24.22
C ILE A 231 -10.44 -29.23 -24.43
N SER A 232 -10.60 -30.05 -25.47
CA SER A 232 -9.64 -31.13 -25.79
C SER A 232 -8.26 -30.55 -26.13
N LEU A 233 -8.21 -29.49 -26.93
CA LEU A 233 -6.97 -28.79 -27.26
C LEU A 233 -6.28 -28.20 -26.01
N LEU A 234 -7.04 -27.58 -25.14
CA LEU A 234 -6.51 -27.00 -23.90
C LEU A 234 -5.93 -28.05 -22.93
N SER A 235 -6.52 -29.26 -22.93
CA SER A 235 -6.12 -30.31 -21.99
C SER A 235 -4.69 -30.81 -22.22
N ASP A 236 -4.21 -30.79 -23.47
CA ASP A 236 -2.88 -31.27 -23.85
C ASP A 236 -1.88 -30.15 -24.12
N SER A 237 -2.34 -29.03 -24.70
CA SER A 237 -1.41 -27.97 -25.13
C SER A 237 -0.96 -27.02 -24.02
N GLY A 238 -1.72 -26.91 -22.93
CA GLY A 238 -1.46 -25.93 -21.87
C GLY A 238 -1.65 -24.46 -22.30
N MET A 239 -2.24 -24.21 -23.44
CA MET A 239 -2.56 -22.87 -23.92
C MET A 239 -3.54 -22.16 -23.00
N ARG A 240 -3.55 -20.83 -23.01
CA ARG A 240 -4.64 -20.08 -22.38
C ARG A 240 -5.89 -20.14 -23.25
N LEU A 241 -7.07 -20.11 -22.59
CA LEU A 241 -8.36 -20.16 -23.31
C LEU A 241 -8.44 -19.13 -24.46
N GLY A 242 -7.98 -17.89 -24.23
CA GLY A 242 -8.00 -16.85 -25.27
C GLY A 242 -7.01 -17.09 -26.41
N GLU A 243 -5.93 -17.78 -26.17
CA GLU A 243 -4.94 -18.19 -27.18
C GLU A 243 -5.53 -19.29 -28.06
N ALA A 244 -6.10 -20.33 -27.45
CA ALA A 244 -6.71 -21.44 -28.15
C ALA A 244 -7.99 -21.03 -28.92
N ALA A 245 -8.87 -20.22 -28.31
CA ALA A 245 -10.10 -19.75 -28.97
C ALA A 245 -9.85 -18.77 -30.12
N GLY A 246 -8.68 -18.12 -30.14
CA GLY A 246 -8.29 -17.21 -31.22
C GLY A 246 -7.37 -17.83 -32.27
N LEU A 247 -7.22 -19.16 -32.34
CA LEU A 247 -6.42 -19.82 -33.35
C LEU A 247 -7.01 -19.61 -34.76
N ALA A 248 -6.16 -19.26 -35.70
CA ALA A 248 -6.48 -19.29 -37.13
C ALA A 248 -6.05 -20.64 -37.71
N LYS A 249 -6.61 -21.01 -38.86
CA LYS A 249 -6.23 -22.26 -39.52
C LYS A 249 -4.75 -22.30 -39.91
N GLU A 250 -4.21 -21.14 -40.25
CA GLU A 250 -2.81 -20.96 -40.65
C GLU A 250 -1.83 -21.10 -39.49
N ASP A 251 -2.32 -21.09 -38.25
CA ASP A 251 -1.51 -21.32 -37.04
C ASP A 251 -1.28 -22.84 -36.79
N ILE A 252 -1.99 -23.71 -37.51
CA ILE A 252 -1.99 -25.15 -37.25
C ILE A 252 -1.36 -25.86 -38.47
N THR A 253 -0.27 -26.60 -38.21
CA THR A 253 0.43 -27.42 -39.18
C THR A 253 0.26 -28.88 -38.76
N LEU A 254 -0.46 -29.67 -39.60
CA LEU A 254 -0.73 -31.09 -39.33
C LEU A 254 0.10 -32.02 -40.23
N ASP A 255 0.60 -31.51 -41.36
CA ASP A 255 1.28 -32.30 -42.40
C ASP A 255 2.80 -32.32 -42.26
N ASP A 256 3.34 -31.88 -41.13
CA ASP A 256 4.76 -31.94 -40.81
C ASP A 256 5.07 -33.23 -40.01
N ASP A 257 6.37 -33.61 -39.90
CA ASP A 257 6.83 -34.77 -39.15
C ASP A 257 6.32 -34.76 -37.71
N ILE A 258 6.22 -33.56 -37.11
CA ILE A 258 5.62 -33.32 -35.80
C ILE A 258 4.56 -32.24 -35.96
N PRO A 259 3.26 -32.59 -35.82
CA PRO A 259 2.20 -31.57 -35.85
C PRO A 259 2.39 -30.50 -34.77
N PHE A 260 2.26 -29.25 -35.13
CA PHE A 260 2.46 -28.13 -34.16
C PHE A 260 1.46 -27.00 -34.39
N VAL A 261 1.38 -26.13 -33.36
CA VAL A 261 0.63 -24.88 -33.39
C VAL A 261 1.59 -23.72 -33.19
N ASP A 262 1.61 -22.78 -34.11
CA ASP A 262 2.43 -21.55 -34.02
C ASP A 262 1.59 -20.37 -33.52
N LEU A 263 1.79 -19.96 -32.28
CA LEU A 263 1.04 -18.88 -31.64
C LEU A 263 1.56 -17.53 -32.08
N LYS A 264 0.85 -16.85 -32.97
CA LYS A 264 1.16 -15.47 -33.44
C LYS A 264 0.19 -14.44 -32.86
N PRO A 265 0.64 -13.18 -32.66
CA PRO A 265 -0.28 -12.12 -32.31
C PRO A 265 -1.17 -11.73 -33.51
N TYR A 266 -2.45 -11.55 -33.26
CA TYR A 266 -3.42 -11.05 -34.22
C TYR A 266 -4.23 -9.89 -33.64
N PRO A 267 -4.94 -9.08 -34.43
CA PRO A 267 -5.79 -8.01 -33.91
C PRO A 267 -6.84 -8.48 -32.89
N TRP A 268 -7.30 -9.73 -33.02
CA TRP A 268 -8.28 -10.36 -32.12
C TRP A 268 -7.64 -11.20 -31.02
N ARG A 269 -6.33 -11.46 -31.08
CA ARG A 269 -5.60 -12.30 -30.11
C ARG A 269 -4.29 -11.66 -29.70
N SER A 270 -4.22 -11.17 -28.46
CA SER A 270 -2.98 -10.71 -27.85
C SER A 270 -2.27 -11.86 -27.13
N LEU A 271 -0.97 -12.00 -27.33
CA LEU A 271 -0.12 -12.89 -26.54
C LEU A 271 0.38 -12.15 -25.29
N LYS A 272 0.47 -12.84 -24.16
CA LYS A 272 1.00 -12.31 -22.89
C LYS A 272 2.31 -12.97 -22.55
#